data_3a67f7bfeff3fc8129f57963a2495bbf
#
_entry.id   3a67f7bfeff3fc8129f57963a2495bbf
#
_cell.length_a   1.000
_cell.length_b   1.000
_cell.length_c   1.000
_cell.angle_alpha   90.00
_cell.angle_beta   90.00
_cell.angle_gamma   90.00
#
_symmetry.space_group_name_H-M   'P 1'
#
loop_
_entity.id
_entity.type
_entity.pdbx_description
1 polymer ?
#
loop_
_entity_poly.entity_id
_entity_poly.type
_entity_poly.pdbx_seq_one_letter_code
_entity_poly.pdbx_strand_id
1 'polypeptide(L)'
;MTDPIRVEPRGAWRKLVLNRPDKLNAVNEAMLTALMDALDAAGADPTCRALLLTGEGRGFCAGQELGPAVMPGPDGPPDIERLAATYHHQVVRRLRALPVPVVCAVNGVAAGAGASFALACDIVLAARGASFVIAFARIGLVPDSGASFFLPRLIGEARARALALTTEPVPAAQAESWGMIWRAVDDAALMAEAEALTARLAAGPTGAYARIKQEFAASATNDLAAQLALEARLQGEAGRSADFAEGVRAFLEKRPATFTGREG
;
A
#
# COMPACT_ATOMS: atom_id res chain seq x y z
N MET A 1 -19.90 -10.07 -15.89
CA MET A 1 -19.24 -8.87 -15.31
C MET A 1 -17.81 -9.28 -15.02
N THR A 2 -16.83 -8.48 -15.41
CA THR A 2 -15.41 -8.74 -15.10
C THR A 2 -15.17 -8.49 -13.60
N ASP A 3 -14.36 -9.34 -12.96
CA ASP A 3 -14.02 -9.19 -11.54
C ASP A 3 -13.35 -7.82 -11.32
N PRO A 4 -13.83 -7.02 -10.37
CA PRO A 4 -13.30 -5.67 -10.13
C PRO A 4 -11.87 -5.67 -9.57
N ILE A 5 -11.43 -6.79 -9.00
CA ILE A 5 -10.05 -7.07 -8.57
C ILE A 5 -9.60 -8.34 -9.25
N ARG A 6 -8.50 -8.27 -10.01
CA ARG A 6 -7.87 -9.46 -10.58
C ARG A 6 -6.69 -9.87 -9.71
N VAL A 7 -6.70 -11.13 -9.27
CA VAL A 7 -5.60 -11.73 -8.48
C VAL A 7 -4.78 -12.61 -9.39
N GLU A 8 -3.51 -12.30 -9.59
CA GLU A 8 -2.58 -13.07 -10.41
C GLU A 8 -1.52 -13.74 -9.52
N PRO A 9 -1.59 -15.07 -9.31
CA PRO A 9 -0.52 -15.80 -8.64
C PRO A 9 0.79 -15.76 -9.44
N ARG A 10 1.89 -15.48 -8.76
CA ARG A 10 3.25 -15.38 -9.33
C ARG A 10 4.25 -16.18 -8.48
N GLY A 11 3.99 -17.45 -8.28
CA GLY A 11 4.79 -18.29 -7.38
C GLY A 11 4.65 -17.85 -5.92
N ALA A 12 5.71 -17.35 -5.31
CA ALA A 12 5.73 -16.92 -3.92
C ALA A 12 5.13 -15.54 -3.64
N TRP A 13 4.52 -14.87 -4.63
CA TRP A 13 3.86 -13.58 -4.45
C TRP A 13 2.57 -13.47 -5.26
N ARG A 14 1.78 -12.48 -4.97
CA ARG A 14 0.49 -12.24 -5.64
C ARG A 14 0.49 -10.82 -6.21
N LYS A 15 -0.05 -10.66 -7.44
CA LYS A 15 -0.32 -9.35 -8.04
C LYS A 15 -1.82 -9.09 -7.95
N LEU A 16 -2.19 -8.02 -7.28
CA LEU A 16 -3.55 -7.50 -7.21
C LEU A 16 -3.69 -6.35 -8.19
N VAL A 17 -4.63 -6.48 -9.10
CA VAL A 17 -4.89 -5.46 -10.13
C VAL A 17 -6.28 -4.88 -9.92
N LEU A 18 -6.34 -3.57 -9.70
CA LEU A 18 -7.59 -2.81 -9.72
C LEU A 18 -8.12 -2.82 -11.14
N ASN A 19 -9.29 -3.44 -11.40
CA ASN A 19 -9.71 -3.86 -12.73
C ASN A 19 -11.04 -3.24 -13.17
N ARG A 20 -11.09 -1.90 -13.15
CA ARG A 20 -12.17 -1.09 -13.72
C ARG A 20 -11.58 0.02 -14.62
N PRO A 21 -10.81 -0.31 -15.68
CA PRO A 21 -10.03 0.67 -16.45
C PRO A 21 -10.89 1.76 -17.09
N ASP A 22 -12.13 1.43 -17.51
CA ASP A 22 -13.08 2.40 -18.10
C ASP A 22 -13.50 3.50 -17.13
N LYS A 23 -13.33 3.27 -15.82
CA LYS A 23 -13.58 4.22 -14.74
C LYS A 23 -12.29 4.71 -14.07
N LEU A 24 -11.13 4.54 -14.70
CA LEU A 24 -9.82 4.80 -14.10
C LEU A 24 -9.67 4.11 -12.73
N ASN A 25 -10.23 2.92 -12.60
CA ASN A 25 -10.22 2.13 -11.36
C ASN A 25 -10.84 2.87 -10.15
N ALA A 26 -11.81 3.77 -10.41
CA ALA A 26 -12.59 4.37 -9.32
C ALA A 26 -13.28 3.26 -8.52
N VAL A 27 -13.19 3.38 -7.17
CA VAL A 27 -13.68 2.34 -6.27
C VAL A 27 -15.16 2.54 -5.93
N ASN A 28 -15.86 1.43 -5.77
CA ASN A 28 -17.20 1.33 -5.20
C ASN A 28 -17.23 0.20 -4.16
N GLU A 29 -18.36 0.02 -3.48
CA GLU A 29 -18.49 -1.00 -2.42
C GLU A 29 -18.08 -2.40 -2.89
N ALA A 30 -18.53 -2.82 -4.09
CA ALA A 30 -18.20 -4.14 -4.64
C ALA A 30 -16.69 -4.32 -4.85
N MET A 31 -16.00 -3.30 -5.39
CA MET A 31 -14.57 -3.34 -5.60
C MET A 31 -13.79 -3.29 -4.29
N LEU A 32 -14.25 -2.48 -3.32
CA LEU A 32 -13.61 -2.40 -1.99
C LEU A 32 -13.77 -3.72 -1.23
N THR A 33 -14.95 -4.35 -1.29
CA THR A 33 -15.18 -5.68 -0.71
C THR A 33 -14.25 -6.71 -1.35
N ALA A 34 -14.21 -6.80 -2.69
CA ALA A 34 -13.34 -7.72 -3.39
C ALA A 34 -11.85 -7.48 -3.07
N LEU A 35 -11.44 -6.21 -2.89
CA LEU A 35 -10.06 -5.88 -2.49
C LEU A 35 -9.76 -6.35 -1.07
N MET A 36 -10.70 -6.16 -0.12
CA MET A 36 -10.56 -6.66 1.25
C MET A 36 -10.43 -8.19 1.27
N ASP A 37 -11.28 -8.89 0.54
CA ASP A 37 -11.26 -10.36 0.44
C ASP A 37 -9.92 -10.85 -0.16
N ALA A 38 -9.42 -10.18 -1.19
CA ALA A 38 -8.14 -10.51 -1.81
C ALA A 38 -6.95 -10.28 -0.85
N LEU A 39 -6.99 -9.19 -0.06
CA LEU A 39 -5.97 -8.92 0.97
C LEU A 39 -6.02 -9.93 2.12
N ASP A 40 -7.22 -10.29 2.59
CA ASP A 40 -7.40 -11.30 3.63
C ASP A 40 -6.93 -12.68 3.14
N ALA A 41 -7.27 -13.06 1.91
CA ALA A 41 -6.80 -14.31 1.29
C ALA A 41 -5.27 -14.33 1.15
N ALA A 42 -4.66 -13.22 0.74
CA ALA A 42 -3.19 -13.12 0.63
C ALA A 42 -2.51 -13.22 2.01
N GLY A 43 -3.10 -12.63 3.05
CA GLY A 43 -2.58 -12.71 4.42
C GLY A 43 -2.71 -14.10 5.05
N ALA A 44 -3.73 -14.85 4.67
CA ALA A 44 -3.97 -16.23 5.14
C ALA A 44 -3.18 -17.29 4.35
N ASP A 45 -2.67 -16.97 3.17
CA ASP A 45 -1.93 -17.90 2.32
C ASP A 45 -0.45 -17.98 2.73
N PRO A 46 0.01 -19.10 3.33
CA PRO A 46 1.40 -19.26 3.77
C PRO A 46 2.40 -19.28 2.60
N THR A 47 1.93 -19.41 1.36
CA THR A 47 2.77 -19.36 0.16
C THR A 47 2.91 -17.94 -0.38
N CYS A 48 2.11 -16.98 0.06
CA CYS A 48 2.20 -15.59 -0.31
C CYS A 48 3.22 -14.87 0.58
N ARG A 49 4.35 -14.48 0.03
CA ARG A 49 5.48 -13.86 0.75
C ARG A 49 5.69 -12.38 0.41
N ALA A 50 5.01 -11.88 -0.60
CA ALA A 50 4.96 -10.46 -0.96
C ALA A 50 3.73 -10.19 -1.83
N LEU A 51 3.34 -8.92 -1.92
CA LEU A 51 2.20 -8.47 -2.67
C LEU A 51 2.55 -7.28 -3.55
N LEU A 52 2.05 -7.28 -4.80
CA LEU A 52 2.11 -6.13 -5.71
C LEU A 52 0.69 -5.63 -5.97
N LEU A 53 0.44 -4.35 -5.71
CA LEU A 53 -0.81 -3.67 -6.02
C LEU A 53 -0.60 -2.71 -7.19
N THR A 54 -1.47 -2.76 -8.20
CA THR A 54 -1.44 -1.85 -9.36
C THR A 54 -2.83 -1.64 -9.95
N GLY A 55 -2.96 -0.72 -10.92
CA GLY A 55 -4.20 -0.50 -11.67
C GLY A 55 -4.13 -1.02 -13.09
N GLU A 56 -5.25 -1.49 -13.63
CA GLU A 56 -5.37 -1.85 -15.05
C GLU A 56 -5.52 -0.58 -15.91
N GLY A 57 -4.94 -0.59 -17.10
CA GLY A 57 -5.06 0.49 -18.08
C GLY A 57 -4.24 1.74 -17.71
N ARG A 58 -4.78 2.92 -18.01
CA ARG A 58 -4.05 4.22 -17.95
C ARG A 58 -4.03 4.92 -16.60
N GLY A 59 -4.76 4.42 -15.60
CA GLY A 59 -4.84 5.03 -14.26
C GLY A 59 -4.60 4.00 -13.18
N PHE A 60 -4.03 4.44 -12.06
CA PHE A 60 -3.94 3.59 -10.88
C PHE A 60 -5.30 3.47 -10.19
N CYS A 61 -5.81 4.59 -9.66
CA CYS A 61 -7.13 4.64 -9.02
C CYS A 61 -7.59 6.10 -8.88
N ALA A 62 -8.73 6.44 -9.46
CA ALA A 62 -9.29 7.80 -9.41
C ALA A 62 -10.03 8.15 -8.10
N GLY A 63 -10.01 7.25 -7.10
CA GLY A 63 -10.72 7.42 -5.83
C GLY A 63 -12.14 6.88 -5.85
N GLN A 64 -13.00 7.39 -4.98
CA GLN A 64 -14.39 6.96 -4.89
C GLN A 64 -15.16 7.29 -6.18
N GLU A 65 -15.89 6.30 -6.72
CA GLU A 65 -16.81 6.53 -7.83
C GLU A 65 -17.94 7.48 -7.37
N LEU A 66 -18.06 8.62 -8.05
CA LEU A 66 -19.13 9.58 -7.80
C LEU A 66 -20.40 9.12 -8.52
N GLY A 67 -21.33 8.58 -7.78
CA GLY A 67 -22.58 8.01 -8.28
C GLY A 67 -23.67 8.01 -7.20
N PRO A 68 -24.79 7.30 -7.40
CA PRO A 68 -25.95 7.33 -6.50
C PRO A 68 -25.62 7.06 -5.02
N ALA A 69 -24.62 6.20 -4.74
CA ALA A 69 -24.24 5.86 -3.36
C ALA A 69 -23.63 7.03 -2.56
N VAL A 70 -23.17 8.07 -3.25
CA VAL A 70 -22.53 9.26 -2.63
C VAL A 70 -23.29 10.55 -2.95
N MET A 71 -24.48 10.44 -3.53
CA MET A 71 -25.36 11.57 -3.81
C MET A 71 -26.52 11.60 -2.82
N PRO A 72 -27.03 12.79 -2.45
CA PRO A 72 -28.26 12.89 -1.67
C PRO A 72 -29.41 12.18 -2.36
N GLY A 73 -30.12 11.33 -1.62
CA GLY A 73 -31.30 10.61 -2.07
C GLY A 73 -32.58 11.09 -1.40
N PRO A 74 -33.72 10.43 -1.64
CA PRO A 74 -35.01 10.77 -1.00
C PRO A 74 -34.95 10.71 0.54
N ASP A 75 -34.07 9.84 1.08
CA ASP A 75 -33.90 9.62 2.52
C ASP A 75 -32.88 10.58 3.16
N GLY A 76 -32.34 11.54 2.40
CA GLY A 76 -31.39 12.54 2.88
C GLY A 76 -29.98 12.40 2.30
N PRO A 77 -28.97 13.03 2.94
CA PRO A 77 -27.57 12.93 2.52
C PRO A 77 -27.01 11.52 2.72
N PRO A 78 -26.02 11.11 1.90
CA PRO A 78 -25.37 9.81 2.05
C PRO A 78 -24.61 9.73 3.38
N ASP A 79 -24.57 8.53 3.96
CA ASP A 79 -23.78 8.23 5.16
C ASP A 79 -22.31 7.98 4.76
N ILE A 80 -21.59 9.08 4.54
CA ILE A 80 -20.17 9.05 4.15
C ILE A 80 -19.30 8.49 5.29
N GLU A 81 -19.65 8.73 6.56
CA GLU A 81 -18.93 8.18 7.71
C GLU A 81 -18.97 6.65 7.69
N ARG A 82 -20.16 6.06 7.52
CA ARG A 82 -20.33 4.61 7.42
C ARG A 82 -19.56 4.03 6.22
N LEU A 83 -19.64 4.70 5.05
CA LEU A 83 -18.95 4.27 3.84
C LEU A 83 -17.42 4.23 4.06
N ALA A 84 -16.86 5.29 4.64
CA ALA A 84 -15.44 5.37 4.96
C ALA A 84 -15.03 4.29 5.99
N ALA A 85 -15.76 4.17 7.10
CA ALA A 85 -15.44 3.25 8.18
C ALA A 85 -15.56 1.78 7.78
N THR A 86 -16.61 1.44 6.98
CA THR A 86 -16.92 0.05 6.59
C THR A 86 -16.01 -0.46 5.48
N TYR A 87 -15.60 0.41 4.55
CA TYR A 87 -14.87 -0.02 3.35
C TYR A 87 -13.46 0.58 3.26
N HIS A 88 -13.34 1.89 3.09
CA HIS A 88 -12.06 2.54 2.78
C HIS A 88 -11.03 2.34 3.90
N HIS A 89 -11.41 2.59 5.14
CA HIS A 89 -10.52 2.42 6.29
C HIS A 89 -10.15 0.95 6.50
N GLN A 90 -11.03 0.01 6.15
CA GLN A 90 -10.74 -1.41 6.26
C GLN A 90 -9.70 -1.87 5.24
N VAL A 91 -9.71 -1.33 4.02
CA VAL A 91 -8.64 -1.58 3.03
C VAL A 91 -7.28 -1.10 3.57
N VAL A 92 -7.23 0.13 4.09
CA VAL A 92 -6.00 0.70 4.66
C VAL A 92 -5.48 -0.14 5.83
N ARG A 93 -6.37 -0.53 6.76
CA ARG A 93 -6.00 -1.38 7.90
C ARG A 93 -5.39 -2.70 7.44
N ARG A 94 -5.99 -3.36 6.44
CA ARG A 94 -5.47 -4.62 5.89
C ARG A 94 -4.12 -4.46 5.23
N LEU A 95 -3.94 -3.44 4.37
CA LEU A 95 -2.64 -3.15 3.74
C LEU A 95 -1.53 -2.96 4.79
N ARG A 96 -1.83 -2.23 5.86
CA ARG A 96 -0.86 -1.99 6.95
C ARG A 96 -0.60 -3.22 7.82
N ALA A 97 -1.64 -4.05 8.06
CA ALA A 97 -1.56 -5.23 8.94
C ALA A 97 -1.00 -6.48 8.25
N LEU A 98 -0.95 -6.52 6.90
CA LEU A 98 -0.41 -7.68 6.18
C LEU A 98 0.99 -8.04 6.68
N PRO A 99 1.24 -9.32 7.03
CA PRO A 99 2.55 -9.77 7.54
C PRO A 99 3.59 -9.96 6.42
N VAL A 100 3.31 -9.47 5.22
CA VAL A 100 4.18 -9.53 4.05
C VAL A 100 4.40 -8.13 3.47
N PRO A 101 5.51 -7.87 2.78
CA PRO A 101 5.73 -6.62 2.08
C PRO A 101 4.68 -6.37 0.99
N VAL A 102 4.20 -5.13 0.92
CA VAL A 102 3.28 -4.66 -0.11
C VAL A 102 3.96 -3.61 -0.97
N VAL A 103 4.25 -3.95 -2.21
CA VAL A 103 4.73 -3.02 -3.23
C VAL A 103 3.53 -2.43 -3.97
N CYS A 104 3.56 -1.13 -4.23
CA CYS A 104 2.56 -0.47 -5.06
C CYS A 104 3.22 0.07 -6.33
N ALA A 105 2.66 -0.28 -7.49
CA ALA A 105 3.05 0.26 -8.79
C ALA A 105 1.96 1.22 -9.29
N VAL A 106 2.21 2.52 -9.16
CA VAL A 106 1.29 3.59 -9.56
C VAL A 106 1.51 3.90 -11.04
N ASN A 107 0.69 3.28 -11.90
CA ASN A 107 0.82 3.33 -13.35
C ASN A 107 0.18 4.57 -14.01
N GLY A 108 -0.44 5.46 -13.24
CA GLY A 108 -1.09 6.65 -13.74
C GLY A 108 -1.65 7.49 -12.60
N VAL A 109 -2.78 8.17 -12.83
CA VAL A 109 -3.38 9.01 -11.78
C VAL A 109 -3.78 8.18 -10.56
N ALA A 110 -3.38 8.66 -9.38
CA ALA A 110 -3.82 8.21 -8.07
C ALA A 110 -4.51 9.38 -7.35
N ALA A 111 -5.83 9.34 -7.18
CA ALA A 111 -6.59 10.45 -6.63
C ALA A 111 -7.45 10.04 -5.43
N GLY A 112 -7.63 10.95 -4.47
CA GLY A 112 -8.45 10.74 -3.28
C GLY A 112 -8.07 9.46 -2.53
N ALA A 113 -9.03 8.56 -2.32
CA ALA A 113 -8.78 7.25 -1.70
C ALA A 113 -7.73 6.43 -2.44
N GLY A 114 -7.62 6.55 -3.79
CA GLY A 114 -6.59 5.87 -4.56
C GLY A 114 -5.18 6.32 -4.21
N ALA A 115 -4.94 7.62 -4.01
CA ALA A 115 -3.67 8.12 -3.50
C ALA A 115 -3.39 7.60 -2.09
N SER A 116 -4.41 7.59 -1.23
CA SER A 116 -4.30 7.08 0.14
C SER A 116 -3.94 5.59 0.18
N PHE A 117 -4.53 4.75 -0.69
CA PHE A 117 -4.22 3.32 -0.78
C PHE A 117 -2.78 3.09 -1.24
N ALA A 118 -2.29 3.86 -2.22
CA ALA A 118 -0.89 3.78 -2.63
C ALA A 118 0.04 4.11 -1.46
N LEU A 119 -0.23 5.19 -0.71
CA LEU A 119 0.57 5.62 0.44
C LEU A 119 0.45 4.70 1.67
N ALA A 120 -0.57 3.85 1.72
CA ALA A 120 -0.71 2.82 2.74
C ALA A 120 0.17 1.58 2.48
N CYS A 121 0.67 1.39 1.27
CA CYS A 121 1.61 0.32 0.92
C CYS A 121 3.01 0.60 1.51
N ASP A 122 3.85 -0.44 1.57
CA ASP A 122 5.18 -0.32 2.19
C ASP A 122 6.20 0.34 1.27
N ILE A 123 6.15 0.05 -0.04
CA ILE A 123 7.08 0.60 -1.04
C ILE A 123 6.27 1.04 -2.26
N VAL A 124 6.36 2.31 -2.62
CA VAL A 124 5.63 2.89 -3.75
C VAL A 124 6.59 3.24 -4.88
N LEU A 125 6.39 2.59 -6.03
CA LEU A 125 6.97 2.97 -7.32
C LEU A 125 5.89 3.67 -8.14
N ALA A 126 6.24 4.70 -8.89
CA ALA A 126 5.31 5.36 -9.78
C ALA A 126 5.92 5.55 -11.18
N ALA A 127 5.11 5.43 -12.22
CA ALA A 127 5.48 5.87 -13.56
C ALA A 127 5.77 7.38 -13.55
N ARG A 128 6.76 7.86 -14.32
CA ARG A 128 7.06 9.31 -14.41
C ARG A 128 5.86 10.13 -14.87
N GLY A 129 5.02 9.55 -15.72
CA GLY A 129 3.76 10.15 -16.16
C GLY A 129 2.63 10.09 -15.13
N ALA A 130 2.81 9.42 -14.00
CA ALA A 130 1.80 9.34 -12.94
C ALA A 130 1.75 10.60 -12.08
N SER A 131 0.62 10.79 -11.40
CA SER A 131 0.42 11.89 -10.45
C SER A 131 -0.43 11.48 -9.27
N PHE A 132 -0.23 12.19 -8.15
CA PHE A 132 -1.00 12.03 -6.92
C PHE A 132 -1.85 13.27 -6.68
N VAL A 133 -3.14 13.09 -6.35
CA VAL A 133 -4.07 14.19 -6.13
C VAL A 133 -4.85 13.95 -4.84
N ILE A 134 -4.75 14.86 -3.87
CA ILE A 134 -5.53 14.81 -2.63
C ILE A 134 -6.87 15.52 -2.88
N ALA A 135 -7.75 14.86 -3.63
CA ALA A 135 -8.88 15.49 -4.32
C ALA A 135 -10.12 15.81 -3.46
N PHE A 136 -10.09 15.48 -2.16
CA PHE A 136 -11.27 15.53 -1.29
C PHE A 136 -11.94 16.90 -1.22
N ALA A 137 -11.18 17.98 -1.07
CA ALA A 137 -11.70 19.34 -0.97
C ALA A 137 -12.41 19.82 -2.25
N ARG A 138 -12.14 19.19 -3.42
CA ARG A 138 -12.86 19.52 -4.69
C ARG A 138 -14.36 19.27 -4.61
N ILE A 139 -14.77 18.37 -3.71
CA ILE A 139 -16.16 17.98 -3.51
C ILE A 139 -16.65 18.29 -2.09
N GLY A 140 -15.94 19.17 -1.36
CA GLY A 140 -16.32 19.58 -0.02
C GLY A 140 -16.08 18.55 1.08
N LEU A 141 -15.29 17.50 0.81
CA LEU A 141 -14.88 16.50 1.80
C LEU A 141 -13.48 16.79 2.37
N VAL A 142 -13.16 16.10 3.45
CA VAL A 142 -11.83 16.12 4.08
C VAL A 142 -11.03 14.88 3.71
N PRO A 143 -9.69 14.91 3.75
CA PRO A 143 -8.85 13.75 3.49
C PRO A 143 -9.20 12.57 4.42
N ASP A 144 -9.48 11.41 3.82
CA ASP A 144 -9.75 10.14 4.49
C ASP A 144 -8.78 9.03 4.09
N SER A 145 -9.13 7.78 4.37
CA SER A 145 -8.32 6.59 4.02
C SER A 145 -6.87 6.69 4.48
N GLY A 146 -6.63 7.41 5.57
CA GLY A 146 -5.29 7.59 6.15
C GLY A 146 -4.46 8.69 5.51
N ALA A 147 -4.92 9.44 4.52
CA ALA A 147 -4.14 10.51 3.88
C ALA A 147 -3.64 11.56 4.90
N SER A 148 -4.50 11.98 5.83
CA SER A 148 -4.12 12.92 6.90
C SER A 148 -3.12 12.35 7.92
N PHE A 149 -2.97 11.03 7.97
CA PHE A 149 -1.96 10.35 8.78
C PHE A 149 -0.63 10.18 8.02
N PHE A 150 -0.67 9.71 6.76
CA PHE A 150 0.54 9.39 6.00
C PHE A 150 1.25 10.65 5.48
N LEU A 151 0.51 11.59 4.88
CA LEU A 151 1.12 12.75 4.21
C LEU A 151 2.03 13.58 5.12
N PRO A 152 1.60 14.06 6.31
CA PRO A 152 2.49 14.89 7.13
C PRO A 152 3.72 14.13 7.62
N ARG A 153 3.65 12.79 7.73
CA ARG A 153 4.80 11.95 8.10
C ARG A 153 5.78 11.73 6.95
N LEU A 154 5.29 11.72 5.71
CA LEU A 154 6.11 11.52 4.52
C LEU A 154 6.74 12.83 4.01
N ILE A 155 5.97 13.93 3.95
CA ILE A 155 6.39 15.17 3.28
C ILE A 155 6.39 16.40 4.18
N GLY A 156 6.12 16.23 5.47
CA GLY A 156 5.97 17.33 6.42
C GLY A 156 4.61 18.03 6.33
N GLU A 157 4.24 18.69 7.44
CA GLU A 157 2.90 19.25 7.62
C GLU A 157 2.57 20.36 6.61
N ALA A 158 3.55 21.23 6.29
CA ALA A 158 3.32 22.35 5.39
C ALA A 158 2.88 21.89 3.99
N ARG A 159 3.60 20.93 3.40
CA ARG A 159 3.25 20.35 2.09
C ARG A 159 1.94 19.57 2.16
N ALA A 160 1.75 18.77 3.20
CA ALA A 160 0.54 17.98 3.39
C ALA A 160 -0.71 18.88 3.42
N ARG A 161 -0.69 19.96 4.19
CA ARG A 161 -1.79 20.95 4.23
C ARG A 161 -2.01 21.65 2.90
N ALA A 162 -0.95 22.11 2.26
CA ALA A 162 -1.05 22.76 0.96
C ALA A 162 -1.76 21.85 -0.05
N LEU A 163 -1.32 20.60 -0.19
CA LEU A 163 -1.92 19.63 -1.11
C LEU A 163 -3.39 19.32 -0.77
N ALA A 164 -3.71 19.19 0.52
CA ALA A 164 -5.08 18.90 0.94
C ALA A 164 -6.05 20.06 0.67
N LEU A 165 -5.57 21.31 0.79
CA LEU A 165 -6.36 22.52 0.59
C LEU A 165 -6.46 22.93 -0.88
N THR A 166 -5.33 22.90 -1.62
CA THR A 166 -5.26 23.32 -3.03
C THR A 166 -5.71 22.22 -3.99
N THR A 167 -5.60 20.96 -3.57
CA THR A 167 -5.87 19.78 -4.41
C THR A 167 -5.03 19.74 -5.71
N GLU A 168 -3.88 20.42 -5.71
CA GLU A 168 -2.96 20.40 -6.85
C GLU A 168 -2.37 19.00 -7.07
N PRO A 169 -2.24 18.56 -8.32
CA PRO A 169 -1.59 17.29 -8.63
C PRO A 169 -0.09 17.37 -8.32
N VAL A 170 0.43 16.33 -7.71
CA VAL A 170 1.87 16.12 -7.48
C VAL A 170 2.38 15.14 -8.52
N PRO A 171 3.22 15.57 -9.48
CA PRO A 171 3.87 14.65 -10.42
C PRO A 171 4.76 13.63 -9.69
N ALA A 172 4.91 12.42 -10.24
CA ALA A 172 5.67 11.34 -9.62
C ALA A 172 7.12 11.74 -9.26
N ALA A 173 7.81 12.50 -10.13
CA ALA A 173 9.16 12.98 -9.87
C ALA A 173 9.22 13.94 -8.66
N GLN A 174 8.19 14.77 -8.47
CA GLN A 174 8.08 15.66 -7.33
C GLN A 174 7.75 14.87 -6.05
N ALA A 175 6.86 13.85 -6.16
CA ALA A 175 6.54 12.95 -5.05
C ALA A 175 7.78 12.20 -4.55
N GLU A 176 8.64 11.71 -5.45
CA GLU A 176 9.95 11.12 -5.12
C GLU A 176 10.85 12.14 -4.41
N SER A 177 11.04 13.33 -4.96
CA SER A 177 11.94 14.35 -4.40
C SER A 177 11.50 14.82 -3.00
N TRP A 178 10.22 14.72 -2.68
CA TRP A 178 9.69 15.07 -1.38
C TRP A 178 9.71 13.91 -0.37
N GLY A 179 10.07 12.70 -0.80
CA GLY A 179 9.96 11.48 0.03
C GLY A 179 8.54 10.97 0.20
N MET A 180 7.60 11.41 -0.63
CA MET A 180 6.22 10.92 -0.62
C MET A 180 6.13 9.47 -1.11
N ILE A 181 6.97 9.13 -2.09
CA ILE A 181 7.13 7.78 -2.65
C ILE A 181 8.61 7.39 -2.67
N TRP A 182 8.87 6.10 -2.84
CA TRP A 182 10.25 5.62 -2.89
C TRP A 182 10.94 6.00 -4.19
N ARG A 183 10.29 5.80 -5.35
CA ARG A 183 10.92 6.09 -6.65
C ARG A 183 9.92 6.32 -7.78
N ALA A 184 10.24 7.27 -8.67
CA ALA A 184 9.63 7.44 -9.96
C ALA A 184 10.52 6.79 -11.03
N VAL A 185 9.93 5.98 -11.91
CA VAL A 185 10.62 5.21 -12.94
C VAL A 185 10.01 5.46 -14.30
N ASP A 186 10.71 5.15 -15.36
CA ASP A 186 10.18 5.31 -16.70
C ASP A 186 8.91 4.48 -16.89
N ASP A 187 7.91 5.02 -17.56
CA ASP A 187 6.57 4.44 -17.67
C ASP A 187 6.63 3.00 -18.19
N ALA A 188 7.46 2.76 -19.22
CA ALA A 188 7.63 1.44 -19.81
C ALA A 188 8.36 0.44 -18.88
N ALA A 189 9.13 0.93 -17.91
CA ALA A 189 9.89 0.09 -16.97
C ALA A 189 9.13 -0.22 -15.68
N LEU A 190 8.08 0.54 -15.35
CA LEU A 190 7.39 0.48 -14.05
C LEU A 190 7.03 -0.95 -13.65
N MET A 191 6.35 -1.67 -14.51
CA MET A 191 5.83 -3.00 -14.16
C MET A 191 6.96 -4.00 -13.97
N ALA A 192 7.96 -3.98 -14.85
CA ALA A 192 9.11 -4.87 -14.76
C ALA A 192 9.91 -4.62 -13.46
N GLU A 193 10.14 -3.35 -13.10
CA GLU A 193 10.84 -3.00 -11.85
C GLU A 193 10.04 -3.36 -10.61
N ALA A 194 8.73 -3.12 -10.61
CA ALA A 194 7.85 -3.45 -9.49
C ALA A 194 7.74 -4.97 -9.28
N GLU A 195 7.61 -5.75 -10.36
CA GLU A 195 7.58 -7.21 -10.31
C GLU A 195 8.92 -7.78 -9.84
N ALA A 196 10.04 -7.26 -10.34
CA ALA A 196 11.38 -7.68 -9.90
C ALA A 196 11.62 -7.37 -8.42
N LEU A 197 11.20 -6.19 -7.94
CA LEU A 197 11.27 -5.83 -6.52
C LEU A 197 10.41 -6.76 -5.67
N THR A 198 9.17 -7.01 -6.08
CA THR A 198 8.24 -7.88 -5.35
C THR A 198 8.77 -9.31 -5.28
N ALA A 199 9.29 -9.85 -6.39
CA ALA A 199 9.90 -11.18 -6.43
C ALA A 199 11.13 -11.27 -5.51
N ARG A 200 11.98 -10.22 -5.47
CA ARG A 200 13.12 -10.15 -4.57
C ARG A 200 12.68 -10.14 -3.10
N LEU A 201 11.65 -9.39 -2.75
CA LEU A 201 11.10 -9.39 -1.40
C LEU A 201 10.47 -10.74 -1.05
N ALA A 202 9.77 -11.39 -1.98
CA ALA A 202 9.21 -12.72 -1.76
C ALA A 202 10.27 -13.80 -1.54
N ALA A 203 11.51 -13.61 -2.03
CA ALA A 203 12.64 -14.49 -1.75
C ALA A 203 13.37 -14.18 -0.44
N GLY A 204 13.04 -13.07 0.22
CA GLY A 204 13.68 -12.60 1.45
C GLY A 204 13.08 -13.21 2.74
N PRO A 205 13.56 -12.81 3.92
CA PRO A 205 13.12 -13.32 5.22
C PRO A 205 11.77 -12.70 5.61
N THR A 206 10.67 -13.30 5.20
CA THR A 206 9.30 -12.77 5.35
C THR A 206 8.95 -12.45 6.81
N GLY A 207 9.36 -13.33 7.76
CA GLY A 207 9.14 -13.10 9.19
C GLY A 207 9.87 -11.85 9.72
N ALA A 208 11.08 -11.57 9.23
CA ALA A 208 11.79 -10.33 9.58
C ALA A 208 11.08 -9.11 8.99
N TYR A 209 10.57 -9.18 7.74
CA TYR A 209 9.82 -8.09 7.14
C TYR A 209 8.52 -7.77 7.90
N ALA A 210 7.82 -8.79 8.38
CA ALA A 210 6.64 -8.59 9.22
C ALA A 210 6.99 -7.81 10.50
N ARG A 211 8.10 -8.13 11.15
CA ARG A 211 8.59 -7.45 12.37
C ARG A 211 9.03 -6.02 12.09
N ILE A 212 9.73 -5.78 10.98
CA ILE A 212 10.07 -4.42 10.51
C ILE A 212 8.80 -3.57 10.35
N LYS A 213 7.74 -4.11 9.73
CA LYS A 213 6.46 -3.39 9.60
C LYS A 213 5.86 -3.07 10.97
N GLN A 214 5.93 -3.98 11.94
CA GLN A 214 5.45 -3.74 13.32
C GLN A 214 6.24 -2.64 14.01
N GLU A 215 7.58 -2.63 13.90
CA GLU A 215 8.44 -1.60 14.49
C GLU A 215 8.09 -0.21 13.95
N PHE A 216 8.03 -0.05 12.63
CA PHE A 216 7.70 1.23 12.01
C PHE A 216 6.26 1.67 12.27
N ALA A 217 5.30 0.73 12.36
CA ALA A 217 3.94 1.07 12.73
C ALA A 217 3.83 1.59 14.16
N ALA A 218 4.52 0.94 15.11
CA ALA A 218 4.52 1.33 16.52
C ALA A 218 5.27 2.64 16.77
N SER A 219 6.33 2.93 16.01
CA SER A 219 7.13 4.15 16.16
C SER A 219 6.33 5.44 15.97
N ALA A 220 5.16 5.35 15.34
CA ALA A 220 4.27 6.50 15.17
C ALA A 220 3.67 7.03 16.49
N THR A 221 3.66 6.21 17.55
CA THR A 221 3.03 6.51 18.85
C THR A 221 3.92 6.22 20.05
N ASN A 222 4.97 5.40 19.90
CA ASN A 222 5.89 5.08 20.98
C ASN A 222 6.81 6.26 21.31
N ASP A 223 7.14 6.41 22.60
CA ASP A 223 8.35 7.12 22.98
C ASP A 223 9.60 6.24 22.75
N LEU A 224 10.78 6.81 22.90
CA LEU A 224 12.04 6.10 22.64
C LEU A 224 12.20 4.85 23.51
N ALA A 225 11.81 4.91 24.79
CA ALA A 225 11.96 3.77 25.72
C ALA A 225 11.06 2.60 25.31
N ALA A 226 9.80 2.88 24.99
CA ALA A 226 8.85 1.89 24.50
C ALA A 226 9.29 1.31 23.14
N GLN A 227 9.84 2.16 22.26
CA GLN A 227 10.33 1.70 20.95
C GLN A 227 11.53 0.75 21.11
N LEU A 228 12.54 1.10 21.90
CA LEU A 228 13.70 0.25 22.16
C LEU A 228 13.31 -1.08 22.81
N ALA A 229 12.33 -1.09 23.72
CA ALA A 229 11.81 -2.32 24.31
C ALA A 229 11.12 -3.21 23.26
N LEU A 230 10.36 -2.63 22.35
CA LEU A 230 9.73 -3.33 21.22
C LEU A 230 10.80 -3.92 20.29
N GLU A 231 11.80 -3.13 19.89
CA GLU A 231 12.90 -3.57 19.02
C GLU A 231 13.65 -4.76 19.63
N ALA A 232 14.02 -4.68 20.92
CA ALA A 232 14.71 -5.77 21.61
C ALA A 232 13.89 -7.08 21.60
N ARG A 233 12.57 -6.99 21.82
CA ARG A 233 11.68 -8.14 21.76
C ARG A 233 11.59 -8.75 20.36
N LEU A 234 11.32 -7.92 19.35
CA LEU A 234 11.18 -8.37 17.96
C LEU A 234 12.50 -8.90 17.39
N GLN A 235 13.63 -8.28 17.77
CA GLN A 235 14.97 -8.76 17.42
C GLN A 235 15.26 -10.13 18.05
N GLY A 236 14.87 -10.32 19.32
CA GLY A 236 14.97 -11.62 19.98
C GLY A 236 14.10 -12.71 19.31
N GLU A 237 12.90 -12.36 18.85
CA GLU A 237 12.03 -13.26 18.09
C GLU A 237 12.65 -13.59 16.73
N ALA A 238 13.12 -12.59 15.97
CA ALA A 238 13.79 -12.81 14.68
C ALA A 238 15.05 -13.66 14.81
N GLY A 239 15.85 -13.42 15.88
CA GLY A 239 17.08 -14.17 16.17
C GLY A 239 16.87 -15.66 16.45
N ARG A 240 15.65 -16.10 16.75
CA ARG A 240 15.31 -17.52 16.95
C ARG A 240 14.80 -18.19 15.67
N SER A 241 14.63 -17.44 14.58
CA SER A 241 14.10 -17.98 13.33
C SER A 241 15.14 -18.82 12.56
N ALA A 242 14.65 -19.77 11.78
CA ALA A 242 15.47 -20.52 10.83
C ALA A 242 16.13 -19.62 9.78
N ASP A 243 15.42 -18.56 9.35
CA ASP A 243 15.93 -17.58 8.39
C ASP A 243 17.12 -16.79 8.94
N PHE A 244 17.13 -16.44 10.24
CA PHE A 244 18.30 -15.82 10.88
C PHE A 244 19.53 -16.77 10.84
N ALA A 245 19.34 -18.03 11.23
CA ALA A 245 20.42 -19.02 11.20
C ALA A 245 20.96 -19.24 9.78
N GLU A 246 20.10 -19.29 8.77
CA GLU A 246 20.48 -19.36 7.37
C GLU A 246 21.22 -18.09 6.91
N GLY A 247 20.72 -16.92 7.28
CA GLY A 247 21.37 -15.64 6.94
C GLY A 247 22.80 -15.56 7.45
N VAL A 248 23.02 -15.93 8.71
CA VAL A 248 24.38 -15.99 9.32
C VAL A 248 25.25 -17.00 8.62
N ARG A 249 24.75 -18.22 8.37
CA ARG A 249 25.50 -19.26 7.68
C ARG A 249 25.90 -18.83 6.28
N ALA A 250 24.96 -18.33 5.49
CA ALA A 250 25.19 -17.87 4.12
C ALA A 250 26.25 -16.74 4.06
N PHE A 251 26.17 -15.80 5.04
CA PHE A 251 27.16 -14.72 5.15
C PHE A 251 28.57 -15.25 5.40
N LEU A 252 28.74 -16.18 6.35
CA LEU A 252 30.04 -16.78 6.68
C LEU A 252 30.59 -17.61 5.51
N GLU A 253 29.71 -18.30 4.79
CA GLU A 253 30.06 -19.13 3.61
C GLU A 253 30.19 -18.30 2.31
N LYS A 254 29.94 -16.99 2.35
CA LYS A 254 29.98 -16.06 1.20
C LYS A 254 29.12 -16.52 0.02
N ARG A 255 27.93 -17.04 0.31
CA ARG A 255 26.92 -17.45 -0.68
C ARG A 255 25.60 -16.67 -0.49
N PRO A 256 24.74 -16.64 -1.50
CA PRO A 256 23.38 -16.14 -1.31
C PRO A 256 22.62 -16.96 -0.25
N ALA A 257 21.85 -16.27 0.59
CA ALA A 257 20.96 -16.93 1.55
C ALA A 257 19.70 -17.45 0.85
N THR A 258 19.18 -18.57 1.35
CA THR A 258 17.93 -19.18 0.88
C THR A 258 16.93 -19.15 2.02
N PHE A 259 16.11 -18.09 2.07
CA PHE A 259 15.13 -17.89 3.11
C PHE A 259 13.84 -18.66 2.84
N THR A 260 13.30 -19.29 3.86
CA THR A 260 12.03 -20.02 3.79
C THR A 260 10.84 -19.13 4.11
N GLY A 261 11.06 -18.03 4.83
CA GLY A 261 10.02 -17.13 5.32
C GLY A 261 9.14 -17.76 6.40
N ARG A 262 9.49 -18.95 6.88
CA ARG A 262 8.74 -19.65 7.93
C ARG A 262 9.28 -19.26 9.30
N GLU A 263 8.36 -19.01 10.21
CA GLU A 263 8.67 -19.02 11.62
C GLU A 263 8.92 -20.48 12.02
N GLY A 264 10.07 -20.76 12.60
CA GLY A 264 10.48 -22.11 13.01
C GLY A 264 9.63 -22.64 14.16
#